data_b18780965bad0be836caec250c61159c
#
_entry.id   b18780965bad0be836caec250c61159c
#
_cell.length_a   1.000
_cell.length_b   1.000
_cell.length_c   1.000
_cell.angle_alpha   90.00
_cell.angle_beta   90.00
_cell.angle_gamma   90.00
#
_symmetry.space_group_name_H-M   'P 1'
#
loop_
_entity.id
_entity.type
_entity.pdbx_description
1 polymer ?
#
loop_
_entity_poly.entity_id
_entity_poly.type
_entity_poly.pdbx_seq_one_letter_code
_entity_poly.pdbx_strand_id
1 'polypeptide(L)'
;ATSNIRLRNILLVLVVIPFWSSFLLRVYAWKIILQNNGILNVILLNLGITSEPLQLLYNQYAVIMGIVYTYLPLMILPLYGYLNKFDLNLIEASKDLGLNRIKTFFKVILPLSVPGIVAGSLLVFIPVVGEFIIPEMLGGSDRLYYGKILWEEFFVNRNWPGASALAFSGIIILVLPIVIFQILYS
;
A
#
# COMPACT_ATOMS: atom_id res chain seq x y z
N ALA A 1 -19.54 -1.33 -6.68
CA ALA A 1 -20.28 -1.63 -7.91
C ALA A 1 -21.72 -1.06 -7.89
N THR A 2 -22.35 -0.95 -6.73
CA THR A 2 -23.74 -0.47 -6.54
C THR A 2 -23.85 1.00 -6.15
N SER A 3 -22.76 1.73 -6.14
CA SER A 3 -22.71 3.13 -5.74
C SER A 3 -23.08 4.05 -6.92
N ASN A 4 -23.67 5.22 -6.61
CA ASN A 4 -23.97 6.26 -7.58
C ASN A 4 -22.70 6.59 -8.38
N ILE A 5 -22.80 6.65 -9.71
CA ILE A 5 -21.68 6.91 -10.62
C ILE A 5 -20.90 8.16 -10.24
N ARG A 6 -21.59 9.23 -9.81
CA ARG A 6 -20.94 10.48 -9.37
C ARG A 6 -20.08 10.25 -8.11
N LEU A 7 -20.62 9.55 -7.11
CA LEU A 7 -19.86 9.25 -5.88
C LEU A 7 -18.63 8.39 -6.19
N ARG A 8 -18.78 7.40 -7.04
CA ARG A 8 -17.68 6.54 -7.49
C ARG A 8 -16.56 7.33 -8.14
N ASN A 9 -16.89 8.21 -9.06
CA ASN A 9 -15.90 9.03 -9.75
C ASN A 9 -15.21 10.03 -8.79
N ILE A 10 -15.95 10.64 -7.87
CA ILE A 10 -15.38 11.51 -6.84
C ILE A 10 -14.39 10.75 -5.96
N LEU A 11 -14.74 9.54 -5.51
CA LEU A 11 -13.84 8.72 -4.69
C LEU A 11 -12.57 8.33 -5.44
N LEU A 12 -12.66 7.99 -6.73
CA LEU A 12 -11.48 7.71 -7.56
C LEU A 12 -10.58 8.94 -7.70
N VAL A 13 -11.15 10.09 -7.95
CA VAL A 13 -10.40 11.35 -8.05
C VAL A 13 -9.71 11.65 -6.72
N LEU A 14 -10.40 11.51 -5.58
CA LEU A 14 -9.82 11.71 -4.26
C LEU A 14 -8.66 10.76 -3.95
N VAL A 15 -8.71 9.53 -4.47
CA VAL A 15 -7.60 8.55 -4.33
C VAL A 15 -6.40 8.96 -5.18
N VAL A 16 -6.62 9.54 -6.36
CA VAL A 16 -5.54 9.88 -7.31
C VAL A 16 -4.94 11.27 -7.06
N ILE A 17 -5.72 12.25 -6.56
CA ILE A 17 -5.24 13.62 -6.30
C ILE A 17 -3.92 13.67 -5.52
N PRO A 18 -3.72 12.90 -4.42
CA PRO A 18 -2.45 12.92 -3.70
C PRO A 18 -1.24 12.55 -4.56
N PHE A 19 -1.43 11.77 -5.64
CA PHE A 19 -0.35 11.39 -6.56
C PHE A 19 0.22 12.55 -7.37
N TRP A 20 -0.55 13.62 -7.56
CA TRP A 20 -0.08 14.81 -8.26
C TRP A 20 0.83 15.71 -7.40
N SER A 21 0.85 15.48 -6.09
CA SER A 21 1.80 16.15 -5.21
C SER A 21 3.14 15.40 -5.16
N SER A 22 4.20 16.12 -4.80
CA SER A 22 5.53 15.51 -4.64
C SER A 22 5.50 14.38 -3.61
N PHE A 23 6.14 13.26 -3.96
CA PHE A 23 6.30 12.12 -3.07
C PHE A 23 6.99 12.51 -1.75
N LEU A 24 8.11 13.25 -1.83
CA LEU A 24 8.84 13.71 -0.66
C LEU A 24 8.01 14.61 0.25
N LEU A 25 7.22 15.52 -0.31
CA LEU A 25 6.34 16.39 0.48
C LEU A 25 5.29 15.56 1.25
N ARG A 26 4.75 14.52 0.67
CA ARG A 26 3.80 13.62 1.35
C ARG A 26 4.44 12.88 2.52
N VAL A 27 5.63 12.32 2.32
CA VAL A 27 6.36 11.63 3.40
C VAL A 27 6.75 12.60 4.51
N TYR A 28 7.17 13.81 4.14
CA TYR A 28 7.51 14.86 5.10
C TYR A 28 6.29 15.33 5.89
N ALA A 29 5.14 15.46 5.25
CA ALA A 29 3.87 15.78 5.92
C ALA A 29 3.51 14.72 6.97
N TRP A 30 3.63 13.42 6.64
CA TRP A 30 3.45 12.34 7.61
C TRP A 30 4.45 12.44 8.78
N LYS A 31 5.71 12.74 8.50
CA LYS A 31 6.71 12.97 9.56
C LYS A 31 6.27 14.07 10.52
N ILE A 32 5.81 15.23 10.02
CA ILE A 32 5.32 16.34 10.85
C ILE A 32 4.07 15.96 11.64
N ILE A 33 3.11 15.26 11.01
CA ILE A 33 1.86 14.84 11.64
C ILE A 33 2.10 13.89 12.83
N LEU A 34 3.10 12.98 12.67
CA LEU A 34 3.39 11.93 13.65
C LEU A 34 4.38 12.32 14.75
N GLN A 35 5.00 13.51 14.67
CA GLN A 35 5.91 14.00 15.71
C GLN A 35 5.21 14.12 17.08
N ASN A 36 6.00 14.12 18.15
CA ASN A 36 5.48 14.30 19.51
C ASN A 36 4.65 15.59 19.66
N ASN A 37 5.06 16.67 18.98
CA ASN A 37 4.32 17.94 18.90
C ASN A 37 3.46 18.02 17.63
N GLY A 38 3.23 16.91 16.95
CA GLY A 38 2.45 16.85 15.72
C GLY A 38 0.95 16.94 15.96
N ILE A 39 0.23 17.22 14.88
CA ILE A 39 -1.23 17.43 14.92
C ILE A 39 -1.97 16.28 15.59
N LEU A 40 -1.57 15.01 15.36
CA LEU A 40 -2.24 13.86 15.97
C LEU A 40 -2.10 13.86 17.49
N ASN A 41 -0.91 14.08 18.03
CA ASN A 41 -0.71 14.15 19.48
C ASN A 41 -1.45 15.33 20.11
N VAL A 42 -1.44 16.49 19.46
CA VAL A 42 -2.19 17.67 19.92
C VAL A 42 -3.68 17.36 20.01
N ILE A 43 -4.26 16.69 19.01
CA ILE A 43 -5.68 16.29 19.03
C ILE A 43 -5.96 15.29 20.16
N LEU A 44 -5.12 14.26 20.31
CA LEU A 44 -5.29 13.21 21.33
C LEU A 44 -5.22 13.79 22.76
N LEU A 45 -4.30 14.71 23.01
CA LEU A 45 -4.15 15.41 24.29
C LEU A 45 -5.34 16.32 24.57
N ASN A 46 -5.79 17.12 23.59
CA ASN A 46 -6.93 18.03 23.73
C ASN A 46 -8.26 17.29 23.96
N LEU A 47 -8.41 16.09 23.38
CA LEU A 47 -9.58 15.24 23.60
C LEU A 47 -9.51 14.46 24.93
N GLY A 48 -8.41 14.56 25.67
CA GLY A 48 -8.22 13.82 26.93
C GLY A 48 -8.08 12.30 26.74
N ILE A 49 -7.77 11.85 25.51
CA ILE A 49 -7.59 10.41 25.20
C ILE A 49 -6.26 9.92 25.77
N THR A 50 -5.25 10.77 25.77
CA THR A 50 -3.92 10.49 26.35
C THR A 50 -3.51 11.63 27.27
N SER A 51 -2.73 11.31 28.30
CA SER A 51 -2.15 12.31 29.23
C SER A 51 -0.77 12.78 28.79
N GLU A 52 -0.08 11.99 27.93
CA GLU A 52 1.23 12.30 27.40
C GLU A 52 1.28 12.07 25.88
N PRO A 53 2.20 12.72 25.15
CA PRO A 53 2.37 12.49 23.72
C PRO A 53 2.76 11.03 23.43
N LEU A 54 2.08 10.39 22.49
CA LEU A 54 2.42 9.06 22.03
C LEU A 54 3.62 9.12 21.05
N GLN A 55 4.51 8.14 21.14
CA GLN A 55 5.59 7.97 20.19
C GLN A 55 5.06 7.34 18.89
N LEU A 56 4.43 8.16 18.04
CA LEU A 56 3.83 7.73 16.78
C LEU A 56 4.85 7.69 15.64
N LEU A 57 5.95 8.42 15.74
CA LEU A 57 7.03 8.47 14.76
C LEU A 57 8.17 7.52 15.15
N TYR A 58 9.02 7.15 14.19
CA TYR A 58 10.19 6.27 14.34
C TYR A 58 9.84 4.86 14.83
N ASN A 59 8.78 4.32 14.28
CA ASN A 59 8.37 2.94 14.54
C ASN A 59 7.83 2.26 13.27
N GLN A 60 7.65 0.93 13.35
CA GLN A 60 7.17 0.14 12.22
C GLN A 60 5.78 0.55 11.73
N TYR A 61 4.90 0.96 12.64
CA TYR A 61 3.53 1.34 12.27
C TYR A 61 3.51 2.62 11.44
N ALA A 62 4.40 3.59 11.75
CA ALA A 62 4.57 4.79 10.95
C ALA A 62 5.03 4.45 9.52
N VAL A 63 5.96 3.51 9.35
CA VAL A 63 6.42 3.05 8.03
C VAL A 63 5.29 2.36 7.27
N ILE A 64 4.58 1.42 7.90
CA ILE A 64 3.45 0.73 7.26
C ILE A 64 2.39 1.74 6.81
N MET A 65 2.04 2.69 7.66
CA MET A 65 1.05 3.73 7.34
C MET A 65 1.51 4.60 6.18
N GLY A 66 2.78 5.03 6.18
CA GLY A 66 3.39 5.79 5.09
C GLY A 66 3.38 5.03 3.76
N ILE A 67 3.73 3.72 3.79
CA ILE A 67 3.70 2.85 2.62
C ILE A 67 2.27 2.67 2.12
N VAL A 68 1.32 2.32 3.00
CA VAL A 68 -0.08 2.11 2.62
C VAL A 68 -0.65 3.38 1.99
N TYR A 69 -0.48 4.54 2.63
CA TYR A 69 -0.96 5.81 2.09
C TYR A 69 -0.36 6.12 0.72
N THR A 70 0.95 5.94 0.58
CA THR A 70 1.68 6.29 -0.65
C THR A 70 1.31 5.39 -1.82
N TYR A 71 1.16 4.10 -1.59
CA TYR A 71 0.96 3.11 -2.66
C TYR A 71 -0.50 2.65 -2.82
N LEU A 72 -1.42 3.14 -1.97
CA LEU A 72 -2.86 2.84 -2.04
C LEU A 72 -3.47 3.00 -3.45
N PRO A 73 -3.19 4.09 -4.20
CA PRO A 73 -3.75 4.25 -5.54
C PRO A 73 -3.31 3.15 -6.51
N LEU A 74 -2.07 2.66 -6.40
CA LEU A 74 -1.56 1.56 -7.23
C LEU A 74 -2.30 0.24 -6.96
N MET A 75 -2.85 0.05 -5.76
CA MET A 75 -3.71 -1.09 -5.44
C MET A 75 -5.15 -0.88 -5.93
N ILE A 76 -5.69 0.32 -5.70
CA ILE A 76 -7.10 0.61 -5.99
C ILE A 76 -7.38 0.63 -7.49
N LEU A 77 -6.50 1.23 -8.31
CA LEU A 77 -6.76 1.42 -9.73
C LEU A 77 -6.92 0.13 -10.53
N PRO A 78 -6.01 -0.88 -10.43
CA PRO A 78 -6.19 -2.16 -11.12
C PRO A 78 -7.41 -2.93 -10.60
N LEU A 79 -7.60 -2.95 -9.29
CA LEU A 79 -8.74 -3.62 -8.67
C LEU A 79 -10.06 -2.99 -9.13
N TYR A 80 -10.12 -1.67 -9.17
CA TYR A 80 -11.28 -0.95 -9.70
C TYR A 80 -11.51 -1.26 -11.18
N GLY A 81 -10.46 -1.22 -12.00
CA GLY A 81 -10.54 -1.53 -13.44
C GLY A 81 -11.08 -2.93 -13.69
N TYR A 82 -10.68 -3.89 -12.85
CA TYR A 82 -11.17 -5.25 -12.91
C TYR A 82 -12.63 -5.37 -12.46
N LEU A 83 -12.97 -4.80 -11.31
CA LEU A 83 -14.34 -4.83 -10.75
C LEU A 83 -15.36 -4.07 -11.61
N ASN A 84 -14.92 -3.06 -12.37
CA ASN A 84 -15.81 -2.30 -13.25
C ASN A 84 -16.28 -3.11 -14.48
N LYS A 85 -15.53 -4.17 -14.83
CA LYS A 85 -15.89 -5.11 -15.91
C LYS A 85 -16.72 -6.30 -15.40
N PHE A 86 -17.03 -6.33 -14.13
CA PHE A 86 -17.70 -7.44 -13.48
C PHE A 86 -19.17 -7.52 -13.92
N ASP A 87 -19.62 -8.71 -14.29
CA ASP A 87 -21.03 -8.94 -14.62
C ASP A 87 -21.89 -8.94 -13.34
N LEU A 88 -22.74 -7.92 -13.22
CA LEU A 88 -23.64 -7.76 -12.06
C LEU A 88 -24.68 -8.89 -11.96
N ASN A 89 -25.01 -9.56 -13.07
CA ASN A 89 -25.94 -10.69 -13.08
C ASN A 89 -25.45 -11.84 -12.18
N LEU A 90 -24.13 -12.00 -12.04
CA LEU A 90 -23.56 -13.01 -11.12
C LEU A 90 -23.91 -12.72 -9.64
N ILE A 91 -24.02 -11.45 -9.28
CA ILE A 91 -24.43 -11.04 -7.93
C ILE A 91 -25.93 -11.28 -7.73
N GLU A 92 -26.73 -11.01 -8.73
CA GLU A 92 -28.18 -11.26 -8.69
C GLU A 92 -28.46 -12.75 -8.62
N ALA A 93 -27.87 -13.56 -9.50
CA ALA A 93 -27.98 -15.01 -9.47
C ALA A 93 -27.56 -15.62 -8.12
N SER A 94 -26.52 -15.06 -7.48
CA SER A 94 -26.11 -15.52 -6.16
C SER A 94 -27.14 -15.26 -5.07
N LYS A 95 -27.90 -14.17 -5.17
CA LYS A 95 -29.01 -13.86 -4.26
C LYS A 95 -30.22 -14.79 -4.50
N ASP A 96 -30.54 -15.09 -5.77
CA ASP A 96 -31.61 -16.01 -6.14
C ASP A 96 -31.33 -17.42 -5.61
N LEU A 97 -30.06 -17.80 -5.49
CA LEU A 97 -29.58 -19.02 -4.82
C LEU A 97 -29.57 -18.92 -3.28
N GLY A 98 -30.15 -17.87 -2.69
CA GLY A 98 -30.27 -17.70 -1.24
C GLY A 98 -29.01 -17.23 -0.52
N LEU A 99 -27.99 -16.74 -1.23
CA LEU A 99 -26.79 -16.20 -0.59
C LEU A 99 -27.05 -14.78 -0.04
N ASN A 100 -26.69 -14.57 1.22
CA ASN A 100 -26.67 -13.23 1.81
C ASN A 100 -25.47 -12.41 1.29
N ARG A 101 -25.46 -11.09 1.54
CA ARG A 101 -24.41 -10.17 1.07
C ARG A 101 -22.98 -10.62 1.43
N ILE A 102 -22.78 -11.12 2.65
CA ILE A 102 -21.46 -11.56 3.14
C ILE A 102 -21.04 -12.84 2.39
N LYS A 103 -21.93 -13.82 2.24
CA LYS A 103 -21.64 -15.06 1.50
C LYS A 103 -21.39 -14.78 0.02
N THR A 104 -22.17 -13.88 -0.61
CA THR A 104 -21.95 -13.42 -1.99
C THR A 104 -20.57 -12.80 -2.13
N PHE A 105 -20.15 -11.95 -1.18
CA PHE A 105 -18.81 -11.36 -1.22
C PHE A 105 -17.70 -12.42 -1.21
N PHE A 106 -17.71 -13.33 -0.24
CA PHE A 106 -16.65 -14.33 -0.10
C PHE A 106 -16.69 -15.45 -1.14
N LYS A 107 -17.90 -15.86 -1.63
CA LYS A 107 -18.04 -16.98 -2.55
C LYS A 107 -18.05 -16.60 -4.03
N VAL A 108 -18.39 -15.34 -4.34
CA VAL A 108 -18.54 -14.88 -5.74
C VAL A 108 -17.59 -13.73 -6.02
N ILE A 109 -17.71 -12.59 -5.29
CA ILE A 109 -16.98 -11.38 -5.64
C ILE A 109 -15.48 -11.55 -5.39
N LEU A 110 -15.10 -12.03 -4.22
CA LEU A 110 -13.68 -12.16 -3.83
C LEU A 110 -12.91 -13.13 -4.74
N PRO A 111 -13.37 -14.36 -5.01
CA PRO A 111 -12.67 -15.27 -5.91
C PRO A 111 -12.51 -14.73 -7.33
N LEU A 112 -13.59 -14.14 -7.86
CA LEU A 112 -13.54 -13.52 -9.18
C LEU A 112 -12.67 -12.26 -9.23
N SER A 113 -12.42 -11.62 -8.09
CA SER A 113 -11.55 -10.43 -8.01
C SER A 113 -10.07 -10.78 -7.85
N VAL A 114 -9.71 -12.04 -7.63
CA VAL A 114 -8.32 -12.49 -7.39
C VAL A 114 -7.33 -11.97 -8.44
N PRO A 115 -7.62 -12.03 -9.76
CA PRO A 115 -6.67 -11.51 -10.75
C PRO A 115 -6.42 -10.00 -10.60
N GLY A 116 -7.46 -9.22 -10.28
CA GLY A 116 -7.33 -7.79 -10.00
C GLY A 116 -6.56 -7.50 -8.72
N ILE A 117 -6.78 -8.31 -7.67
CA ILE A 117 -6.06 -8.22 -6.40
C ILE A 117 -4.57 -8.52 -6.61
N VAL A 118 -4.26 -9.59 -7.33
CA VAL A 118 -2.86 -9.98 -7.61
C VAL A 118 -2.16 -8.91 -8.44
N ALA A 119 -2.81 -8.40 -9.49
CA ALA A 119 -2.25 -7.34 -10.32
C ALA A 119 -1.95 -6.07 -9.49
N GLY A 120 -2.88 -5.63 -8.65
CA GLY A 120 -2.69 -4.50 -7.74
C GLY A 120 -1.59 -4.76 -6.71
N SER A 121 -1.56 -5.97 -6.13
CA SER A 121 -0.53 -6.35 -5.15
C SER A 121 0.87 -6.35 -5.76
N LEU A 122 1.05 -6.84 -6.98
CA LEU A 122 2.34 -6.81 -7.69
C LEU A 122 2.77 -5.38 -8.00
N LEU A 123 1.83 -4.51 -8.43
CA LEU A 123 2.13 -3.10 -8.69
C LEU A 123 2.55 -2.33 -7.42
N VAL A 124 2.07 -2.73 -6.25
CA VAL A 124 2.50 -2.18 -4.96
C VAL A 124 3.80 -2.82 -4.49
N PHE A 125 3.92 -4.14 -4.61
CA PHE A 125 5.06 -4.91 -4.11
C PHE A 125 6.38 -4.48 -4.74
N ILE A 126 6.40 -4.27 -6.07
CA ILE A 126 7.61 -3.92 -6.80
C ILE A 126 8.27 -2.63 -6.25
N PRO A 127 7.59 -1.47 -6.17
CA PRO A 127 8.22 -0.27 -5.63
C PRO A 127 8.47 -0.34 -4.11
N VAL A 128 7.63 -1.06 -3.35
CA VAL A 128 7.78 -1.17 -1.89
C VAL A 128 9.04 -1.93 -1.49
N VAL A 129 9.44 -2.96 -2.24
CA VAL A 129 10.70 -3.70 -1.95
C VAL A 129 11.92 -2.79 -2.05
N GLY A 130 11.94 -1.87 -3.03
CA GLY A 130 13.03 -0.90 -3.21
C GLY A 130 12.88 0.39 -2.39
N GLU A 131 11.79 0.52 -1.62
CA GLU A 131 11.49 1.76 -0.89
C GLU A 131 12.49 1.98 0.27
N PHE A 132 13.15 3.14 0.28
CA PHE A 132 14.08 3.52 1.33
C PHE A 132 13.75 4.83 2.02
N ILE A 133 13.06 5.76 1.34
CA ILE A 133 12.77 7.10 1.87
C ILE A 133 11.77 7.04 3.02
N ILE A 134 10.70 6.25 2.87
CA ILE A 134 9.68 6.11 3.92
C ILE A 134 10.28 5.46 5.16
N PRO A 135 10.99 4.32 5.08
CA PRO A 135 11.72 3.77 6.23
C PRO A 135 12.73 4.72 6.85
N GLU A 136 13.49 5.46 6.04
CA GLU A 136 14.48 6.43 6.53
C GLU A 136 13.83 7.56 7.31
N MET A 137 12.71 8.10 6.81
CA MET A 137 12.07 9.27 7.41
C MET A 137 11.12 8.95 8.56
N LEU A 138 10.45 7.79 8.53
CA LEU A 138 9.40 7.41 9.48
C LEU A 138 9.78 6.24 10.39
N GLY A 139 10.77 5.42 10.01
CA GLY A 139 11.02 4.11 10.62
C GLY A 139 12.01 4.10 11.77
N GLY A 140 12.83 5.14 11.93
CA GLY A 140 13.92 5.12 12.90
C GLY A 140 15.12 4.24 12.48
N SER A 141 16.10 4.13 13.36
CA SER A 141 17.38 3.44 13.09
C SER A 141 17.35 1.94 13.38
N ASP A 142 16.40 1.47 14.17
CA ASP A 142 16.45 0.15 14.81
C ASP A 142 16.08 -1.01 13.89
N ARG A 143 15.61 -0.73 12.67
CA ARG A 143 15.12 -1.76 11.77
C ARG A 143 15.77 -1.68 10.40
N LEU A 144 16.12 -2.87 9.91
CA LEU A 144 16.68 -3.06 8.59
C LEU A 144 15.55 -3.26 7.57
N TYR A 145 15.45 -2.33 6.62
CA TYR A 145 14.57 -2.43 5.46
C TYR A 145 15.43 -2.68 4.22
N TYR A 146 14.98 -3.56 3.36
CA TYR A 146 15.76 -4.00 2.20
C TYR A 146 16.24 -2.82 1.32
N GLY A 147 15.32 -1.94 0.93
CA GLY A 147 15.66 -0.76 0.12
C GLY A 147 16.63 0.19 0.82
N LYS A 148 16.50 0.36 2.16
CA LYS A 148 17.40 1.17 2.96
C LYS A 148 18.82 0.57 3.01
N ILE A 149 18.94 -0.73 3.26
CA ILE A 149 20.25 -1.43 3.28
C ILE A 149 20.93 -1.31 1.92
N LEU A 150 20.19 -1.53 0.83
CA LEU A 150 20.73 -1.42 -0.52
C LEU A 150 21.24 0.01 -0.81
N TRP A 151 20.49 1.02 -0.39
CA TRP A 151 20.87 2.41 -0.53
C TRP A 151 22.12 2.74 0.30
N GLU A 152 22.18 2.29 1.55
CA GLU A 152 23.34 2.47 2.44
C GLU A 152 24.60 1.81 1.87
N GLU A 153 24.51 0.54 1.43
CA GLU A 153 25.66 -0.16 0.83
C GLU A 153 26.17 0.53 -0.43
N PHE A 154 25.27 1.04 -1.27
CA PHE A 154 25.65 1.67 -2.53
C PHE A 154 26.22 3.08 -2.33
N PHE A 155 25.53 3.94 -1.59
CA PHE A 155 25.86 5.37 -1.52
C PHE A 155 26.72 5.75 -0.31
N VAL A 156 26.50 5.11 0.85
CA VAL A 156 27.20 5.44 2.11
C VAL A 156 28.47 4.61 2.25
N ASN A 157 28.32 3.29 2.26
CA ASN A 157 29.44 2.36 2.46
C ASN A 157 30.30 2.19 1.22
N ARG A 158 29.79 2.59 0.03
CA ARG A 158 30.44 2.40 -1.28
C ARG A 158 30.88 0.95 -1.54
N ASN A 159 30.19 0.01 -0.93
CA ASN A 159 30.39 -1.41 -1.13
C ASN A 159 29.59 -1.87 -2.36
N TRP A 160 30.06 -1.49 -3.53
CA TRP A 160 29.35 -1.79 -4.79
C TRP A 160 29.17 -3.29 -5.06
N PRO A 161 30.14 -4.18 -4.76
CA PRO A 161 29.91 -5.62 -4.91
C PRO A 161 28.77 -6.12 -4.01
N GLY A 162 28.73 -5.69 -2.74
CA GLY A 162 27.67 -6.03 -1.80
C GLY A 162 26.30 -5.48 -2.24
N ALA A 163 26.25 -4.20 -2.65
CA ALA A 163 25.04 -3.59 -3.18
C ALA A 163 24.53 -4.31 -4.44
N SER A 164 25.42 -4.72 -5.34
CA SER A 164 25.07 -5.49 -6.55
C SER A 164 24.49 -6.85 -6.20
N ALA A 165 25.06 -7.57 -5.24
CA ALA A 165 24.55 -8.86 -4.77
C ALA A 165 23.15 -8.72 -4.14
N LEU A 166 22.96 -7.68 -3.34
CA LEU A 166 21.64 -7.32 -2.79
C LEU A 166 20.65 -7.00 -3.93
N ALA A 167 21.01 -6.12 -4.87
CA ALA A 167 20.13 -5.78 -5.99
C ALA A 167 19.73 -7.01 -6.80
N PHE A 168 20.66 -7.92 -7.06
CA PHE A 168 20.38 -9.17 -7.78
C PHE A 168 19.41 -10.07 -6.98
N SER A 169 19.61 -10.20 -5.66
CA SER A 169 18.68 -10.94 -4.81
C SER A 169 17.27 -10.32 -4.82
N GLY A 170 17.19 -8.98 -4.85
CA GLY A 170 15.93 -8.27 -4.97
C GLY A 170 15.20 -8.54 -6.28
N ILE A 171 15.93 -8.61 -7.41
CA ILE A 171 15.35 -8.98 -8.71
C ILE A 171 14.72 -10.37 -8.62
N ILE A 172 15.41 -11.34 -8.02
CA ILE A 172 14.87 -12.69 -7.84
C ILE A 172 13.57 -12.64 -7.01
N ILE A 173 13.57 -11.92 -5.89
CA ILE A 173 12.40 -11.77 -5.01
C ILE A 173 11.22 -11.12 -5.77
N LEU A 174 11.50 -10.17 -6.66
CA LEU A 174 10.46 -9.48 -7.44
C LEU A 174 9.93 -10.33 -8.60
N VAL A 175 10.81 -11.03 -9.32
CA VAL A 175 10.45 -11.82 -10.52
C VAL A 175 9.73 -13.11 -10.15
N LEU A 176 10.13 -13.76 -9.05
CA LEU A 176 9.59 -15.07 -8.66
C LEU A 176 8.06 -15.07 -8.46
N PRO A 177 7.44 -14.13 -7.74
CA PRO A 177 5.97 -14.07 -7.64
C PRO A 177 5.28 -13.83 -8.97
N ILE A 178 5.88 -13.04 -9.86
CA ILE A 178 5.32 -12.74 -11.19
C ILE A 178 5.30 -14.01 -12.04
N VAL A 179 6.41 -14.76 -12.09
CA VAL A 179 6.51 -16.02 -12.82
C VAL A 179 5.56 -17.07 -12.28
N ILE A 180 5.49 -17.21 -10.94
CA ILE A 180 4.54 -18.14 -10.32
C ILE A 180 3.10 -17.78 -10.69
N PHE A 181 2.74 -16.51 -10.61
CA PHE A 181 1.41 -16.06 -10.99
C PHE A 181 1.10 -16.38 -12.46
N GLN A 182 2.03 -16.12 -13.36
CA GLN A 182 1.87 -16.38 -14.79
C GLN A 182 1.66 -17.89 -15.07
N ILE A 183 2.43 -18.76 -14.40
CA ILE A 183 2.31 -20.23 -14.56
C ILE A 183 0.96 -20.75 -14.02
N LEU A 184 0.46 -20.18 -12.93
CA LEU A 184 -0.79 -20.63 -12.30
C LEU A 184 -2.05 -20.15 -13.05
N TYR A 185 -1.94 -19.08 -13.86
CA TYR A 185 -3.08 -18.46 -14.54
C TYR A 185 -2.98 -18.48 -16.08
N SER A 186 -1.94 -19.09 -16.64
CA SER A 186 -1.88 -19.43 -18.06
C SER A 186 -2.46 -20.81 -18.32
#